data_be7a86402daeda906e46b59bb60c2540
#
_entry.id   be7a86402daeda906e46b59bb60c2540
#
_cell.length_a   1.000
_cell.length_b   1.000
_cell.length_c   1.000
_cell.angle_alpha   90.00
_cell.angle_beta   90.00
_cell.angle_gamma   90.00
#
_symmetry.space_group_name_H-M   'P 1'
#
loop_
_entity.id
_entity.type
_entity.pdbx_description
1 polymer ?
#
loop_
_entity_poly.entity_id
_entity_poly.type
_entity_poly.pdbx_seq_one_letter_code
_entity_poly.pdbx_strand_id
1 'polypeptide(L)'
;MTLVELLVAMAILSIVMLVMTTTLSSIQRAVVEEDVRTRLNDQARLALQSIDRLVRSGNILYDPVDESGNDPYDAAATGYLFRIYTQAERSENEDPRCAIWLVNDEQQLMYRTWPVLDPDAASDWTIAADGVVNRDLGEPAFELDSAGRTIAVSFSVNPDLQNRPQATQVVEASLTGRNTSFGYPVQLCETLPDPLI
;
A
#
# COMPACT_ATOMS: atom_id res chain seq x y z
N MET A 1 5.14 66.30 -2.86
CA MET A 1 4.35 65.07 -3.19
C MET A 1 3.02 65.53 -3.74
N THR A 2 2.72 65.18 -4.96
CA THR A 2 1.44 65.52 -5.58
C THR A 2 0.43 64.41 -5.33
N LEU A 3 -0.86 64.72 -5.31
CA LEU A 3 -1.94 63.77 -5.12
C LEU A 3 -1.89 62.66 -6.18
N VAL A 4 -1.47 62.99 -7.40
CA VAL A 4 -1.30 62.05 -8.51
C VAL A 4 -0.15 61.05 -8.24
N GLU A 5 0.95 61.51 -7.68
CA GLU A 5 2.10 60.68 -7.35
C GLU A 5 1.75 59.63 -6.29
N LEU A 6 0.90 59.98 -5.31
CA LEU A 6 0.40 59.06 -4.29
C LEU A 6 -0.54 58.02 -4.89
N LEU A 7 -1.45 58.42 -5.79
CA LEU A 7 -2.36 57.50 -6.47
C LEU A 7 -1.60 56.46 -7.32
N VAL A 8 -0.59 56.89 -8.07
CA VAL A 8 0.24 55.99 -8.88
C VAL A 8 1.03 55.04 -7.99
N ALA A 9 1.60 55.54 -6.89
CA ALA A 9 2.32 54.66 -5.95
C ALA A 9 1.41 53.60 -5.33
N MET A 10 0.17 53.95 -4.93
CA MET A 10 -0.81 52.99 -4.39
C MET A 10 -1.24 51.97 -5.44
N ALA A 11 -1.42 52.39 -6.69
CA ALA A 11 -1.77 51.47 -7.77
C ALA A 11 -0.66 50.44 -8.03
N ILE A 12 0.58 50.86 -8.10
CA ILE A 12 1.74 49.98 -8.28
C ILE A 12 1.86 49.02 -7.08
N LEU A 13 1.76 49.54 -5.85
CA LEU A 13 1.82 48.72 -4.64
C LEU A 13 0.73 47.63 -4.64
N SER A 14 -0.50 47.97 -5.04
CA SER A 14 -1.62 47.02 -5.12
C SER A 14 -1.33 45.89 -6.11
N ILE A 15 -0.75 46.19 -7.27
CA ILE A 15 -0.38 45.16 -8.27
C ILE A 15 0.72 44.26 -7.72
N VAL A 16 1.75 44.84 -7.09
CA VAL A 16 2.84 44.03 -6.49
C VAL A 16 2.32 43.11 -5.39
N MET A 17 1.44 43.63 -4.52
CA MET A 17 0.81 42.79 -3.48
C MET A 17 -0.05 41.67 -4.06
N LEU A 18 -0.82 41.92 -5.12
CA LEU A 18 -1.59 40.92 -5.81
C LEU A 18 -0.71 39.78 -6.35
N VAL A 19 0.38 40.13 -7.05
CA VAL A 19 1.32 39.17 -7.59
C VAL A 19 1.99 38.36 -6.48
N MET A 20 2.42 38.97 -5.40
CA MET A 20 3.03 38.28 -4.26
C MET A 20 2.06 37.30 -3.60
N THR A 21 0.81 37.69 -3.36
CA THR A 21 -0.17 36.81 -2.71
C THR A 21 -0.55 35.64 -3.59
N THR A 22 -0.71 35.85 -4.90
CA THR A 22 -1.02 34.73 -5.83
C THR A 22 0.13 33.74 -5.95
N THR A 23 1.38 34.23 -6.03
CA THR A 23 2.57 33.40 -6.07
C THR A 23 2.72 32.59 -4.79
N LEU A 24 2.56 33.22 -3.62
CA LEU A 24 2.66 32.55 -2.33
C LEU A 24 1.61 31.43 -2.20
N SER A 25 0.36 31.71 -2.59
CA SER A 25 -0.72 30.71 -2.57
C SER A 25 -0.43 29.52 -3.49
N SER A 26 0.17 29.75 -4.65
CA SER A 26 0.58 28.71 -5.58
C SER A 26 1.67 27.80 -4.99
N ILE A 27 2.69 28.41 -4.38
CA ILE A 27 3.79 27.68 -3.74
C ILE A 27 3.24 26.82 -2.58
N GLN A 28 2.39 27.41 -1.72
CA GLN A 28 1.82 26.65 -0.59
C GLN A 28 1.03 25.42 -1.04
N ARG A 29 0.24 25.53 -2.10
CA ARG A 29 -0.49 24.37 -2.67
C ARG A 29 0.46 23.31 -3.19
N ALA A 30 1.51 23.70 -3.91
CA ALA A 30 2.49 22.78 -4.44
C ALA A 30 3.26 22.03 -3.33
N VAL A 31 3.61 22.72 -2.24
CA VAL A 31 4.30 22.12 -1.09
C VAL A 31 3.41 21.10 -0.38
N VAL A 32 2.14 21.43 -0.12
CA VAL A 32 1.20 20.49 0.53
C VAL A 32 0.98 19.24 -0.33
N GLU A 33 0.87 19.41 -1.63
CA GLU A 33 0.70 18.28 -2.56
C GLU A 33 1.93 17.36 -2.57
N GLU A 34 3.13 17.93 -2.61
CA GLU A 34 4.36 17.13 -2.59
C GLU A 34 4.56 16.43 -1.23
N ASP A 35 4.14 17.04 -0.13
CA ASP A 35 4.18 16.42 1.20
C ASP A 35 3.26 15.18 1.27
N VAL A 36 2.03 15.29 0.77
CA VAL A 36 1.10 14.15 0.70
C VAL A 36 1.68 13.03 -0.15
N ARG A 37 2.20 13.35 -1.32
CA ARG A 37 2.81 12.39 -2.24
C ARG A 37 4.00 11.66 -1.62
N THR A 38 4.88 12.41 -0.95
CA THR A 38 6.04 11.84 -0.25
C THR A 38 5.59 10.90 0.86
N ARG A 39 4.60 11.29 1.66
CA ARG A 39 4.06 10.46 2.74
C ARG A 39 3.51 9.13 2.22
N LEU A 40 2.71 9.17 1.15
CA LEU A 40 2.13 7.95 0.58
C LEU A 40 3.22 6.99 0.06
N ASN A 41 4.24 7.54 -0.60
CA ASN A 41 5.37 6.74 -1.03
C ASN A 41 6.14 6.11 0.12
N ASP A 42 6.35 6.87 1.19
CA ASP A 42 7.04 6.36 2.38
C ASP A 42 6.22 5.25 3.05
N GLN A 43 4.90 5.40 3.15
CA GLN A 43 4.00 4.34 3.63
C GLN A 43 4.09 3.08 2.77
N ALA A 44 4.02 3.20 1.45
CA ALA A 44 4.14 2.06 0.53
C ALA A 44 5.50 1.36 0.67
N ARG A 45 6.59 2.11 0.83
CA ARG A 45 7.93 1.53 1.07
C ARG A 45 8.04 0.83 2.42
N LEU A 46 7.45 1.38 3.49
CA LEU A 46 7.42 0.74 4.80
C LEU A 46 6.58 -0.53 4.77
N ALA A 47 5.44 -0.51 4.10
CA ALA A 47 4.62 -1.70 3.87
C ALA A 47 5.41 -2.78 3.11
N LEU A 48 6.11 -2.41 2.04
CA LEU A 48 6.96 -3.30 1.28
C LEU A 48 8.09 -3.91 2.13
N GLN A 49 8.72 -3.13 3.02
CA GLN A 49 9.73 -3.65 3.96
C GLN A 49 9.12 -4.66 4.95
N SER A 50 7.89 -4.44 5.40
CA SER A 50 7.22 -5.39 6.30
C SER A 50 6.86 -6.68 5.58
N ILE A 51 6.42 -6.61 4.32
CA ILE A 51 6.20 -7.78 3.46
C ILE A 51 7.52 -8.52 3.22
N ASP A 52 8.61 -7.82 2.89
CA ASP A 52 9.95 -8.42 2.69
C ASP A 52 10.40 -9.23 3.91
N ARG A 53 10.22 -8.68 5.10
CA ARG A 53 10.55 -9.39 6.36
C ARG A 53 9.74 -10.68 6.49
N LEU A 54 8.44 -10.64 6.22
CA LEU A 54 7.57 -11.81 6.31
C LEU A 54 7.88 -12.83 5.21
N VAL A 55 8.11 -12.40 3.97
CA VAL A 55 8.47 -13.27 2.84
C VAL A 55 9.80 -13.97 3.10
N ARG A 56 10.82 -13.27 3.59
CA ARG A 56 12.14 -13.87 3.90
C ARG A 56 12.07 -14.93 5.00
N SER A 57 11.14 -14.82 5.90
CA SER A 57 10.87 -15.78 6.96
C SER A 57 9.70 -16.70 6.66
N GLY A 58 9.00 -16.44 5.57
CA GLY A 58 7.87 -17.21 5.11
C GLY A 58 8.28 -18.62 4.67
N ASN A 59 7.45 -19.60 5.04
CA ASN A 59 7.65 -20.99 4.70
C ASN A 59 6.73 -21.42 3.55
N ILE A 60 5.57 -20.74 3.40
CA ILE A 60 4.64 -20.96 2.29
C ILE A 60 4.20 -19.56 1.80
N LEU A 61 4.35 -19.32 0.52
CA LEU A 61 3.76 -18.20 -0.20
C LEU A 61 2.59 -18.75 -1.01
N TYR A 62 1.39 -18.25 -0.75
CA TYR A 62 0.19 -18.67 -1.50
C TYR A 62 0.08 -17.86 -2.78
N ASP A 63 -0.34 -18.51 -3.86
CA ASP A 63 -0.46 -17.85 -5.14
C ASP A 63 -1.62 -16.84 -5.12
N PRO A 64 -1.37 -15.55 -5.37
CA PRO A 64 -2.42 -14.52 -5.41
C PRO A 64 -3.50 -14.78 -6.47
N VAL A 65 -3.21 -15.60 -7.49
CA VAL A 65 -4.20 -16.01 -8.50
C VAL A 65 -5.20 -17.00 -7.91
N ASP A 66 -4.73 -17.94 -7.10
CA ASP A 66 -5.59 -18.93 -6.42
C ASP A 66 -6.41 -18.30 -5.29
N GLU A 67 -6.01 -17.14 -4.81
CA GLU A 67 -6.70 -16.39 -3.76
C GLU A 67 -7.88 -15.53 -4.26
N SER A 68 -8.15 -15.48 -5.55
CA SER A 68 -9.23 -14.66 -6.12
C SER A 68 -10.60 -14.95 -5.49
N GLY A 69 -10.93 -16.21 -5.24
CA GLY A 69 -12.17 -16.60 -4.58
C GLY A 69 -12.30 -16.12 -3.11
N ASN A 70 -11.22 -15.69 -2.50
CA ASN A 70 -11.13 -15.17 -1.14
C ASN A 70 -11.12 -13.65 -1.10
N ASP A 71 -11.08 -12.96 -2.25
CA ASP A 71 -11.11 -11.51 -2.30
C ASP A 71 -12.53 -11.02 -1.97
N PRO A 72 -12.71 -10.26 -0.86
CA PRO A 72 -14.03 -9.85 -0.40
C PRO A 72 -14.70 -8.78 -1.27
N TYR A 73 -13.91 -8.09 -2.12
CA TYR A 73 -14.41 -7.01 -2.99
C TYR A 73 -14.75 -7.52 -4.41
N ASP A 74 -13.97 -8.45 -4.94
CA ASP A 74 -14.21 -9.02 -6.26
C ASP A 74 -13.61 -10.44 -6.36
N ALA A 75 -14.46 -11.44 -6.31
CA ALA A 75 -14.06 -12.84 -6.41
C ALA A 75 -13.45 -13.22 -7.78
N ALA A 76 -13.56 -12.38 -8.80
CA ALA A 76 -12.92 -12.58 -10.10
C ALA A 76 -11.58 -11.86 -10.22
N ALA A 77 -11.30 -10.92 -9.33
CA ALA A 77 -10.06 -10.15 -9.36
C ALA A 77 -8.90 -10.97 -8.79
N THR A 78 -7.75 -10.86 -9.42
CA THR A 78 -6.52 -11.60 -9.03
C THR A 78 -5.40 -10.64 -8.70
N GLY A 79 -4.54 -11.04 -7.76
CA GLY A 79 -3.34 -10.27 -7.44
C GLY A 79 -3.54 -9.10 -6.47
N TYR A 80 -4.70 -8.98 -5.82
CA TYR A 80 -4.93 -7.94 -4.80
C TYR A 80 -4.89 -8.48 -3.38
N LEU A 81 -4.84 -9.80 -3.24
CA LEU A 81 -4.72 -10.50 -1.97
C LEU A 81 -3.49 -11.40 -1.99
N PHE A 82 -2.71 -11.35 -0.91
CA PHE A 82 -1.52 -12.17 -0.75
C PHE A 82 -1.44 -12.74 0.66
N ARG A 83 -1.32 -14.07 0.76
CA ARG A 83 -1.28 -14.81 2.02
C ARG A 83 0.06 -15.50 2.21
N ILE A 84 0.53 -15.52 3.46
CA ILE A 84 1.80 -16.12 3.86
C ILE A 84 1.62 -16.96 5.11
N TYR A 85 2.22 -18.15 5.15
CA TYR A 85 2.53 -18.85 6.39
C TYR A 85 3.95 -18.52 6.83
N THR A 86 4.12 -18.07 8.07
CA THR A 86 5.40 -17.63 8.58
C THR A 86 5.65 -18.11 10.01
N GLN A 87 6.93 -18.29 10.33
CA GLN A 87 7.44 -18.54 11.68
C GLN A 87 8.32 -17.36 12.17
N ALA A 88 8.27 -16.22 11.49
CA ALA A 88 9.17 -15.09 11.71
C ALA A 88 9.12 -14.47 13.10
N GLU A 89 7.96 -14.51 13.73
CA GLU A 89 7.72 -13.89 15.03
C GLU A 89 7.59 -14.93 16.15
N ARG A 90 8.11 -16.13 15.91
CA ARG A 90 8.07 -17.21 16.88
C ARG A 90 9.02 -16.88 18.03
N SER A 91 8.47 -16.48 19.18
CA SER A 91 9.14 -16.68 20.47
C SER A 91 9.05 -18.18 20.82
N GLU A 92 9.86 -18.66 21.75
CA GLU A 92 9.89 -20.09 22.13
C GLU A 92 8.51 -20.66 22.54
N ASN A 93 7.51 -19.79 22.77
CA ASN A 93 6.15 -20.13 23.21
C ASN A 93 5.05 -19.63 22.29
N GLU A 94 5.34 -19.08 21.11
CA GLU A 94 4.32 -18.59 20.19
C GLU A 94 4.11 -19.54 18.99
N ASP A 95 2.84 -19.75 18.64
CA ASP A 95 2.45 -20.57 17.50
C ASP A 95 2.84 -19.91 16.16
N PRO A 96 3.09 -20.73 15.13
CA PRO A 96 3.27 -20.22 13.77
C PRO A 96 2.05 -19.41 13.34
N ARG A 97 2.26 -18.37 12.54
CA ARG A 97 1.23 -17.41 12.15
C ARG A 97 0.98 -17.40 10.65
N CYS A 98 -0.25 -17.11 10.30
CA CYS A 98 -0.64 -16.70 8.97
C CYS A 98 -0.70 -15.17 8.91
N ALA A 99 -0.34 -14.61 7.77
CA ALA A 99 -0.53 -13.19 7.48
C ALA A 99 -1.20 -13.04 6.12
N ILE A 100 -2.08 -12.06 6.00
CA ILE A 100 -2.75 -11.71 4.76
C ILE A 100 -2.63 -10.22 4.51
N TRP A 101 -2.35 -9.88 3.26
CA TRP A 101 -2.28 -8.52 2.74
C TRP A 101 -3.38 -8.36 1.71
N LEU A 102 -4.06 -7.23 1.73
CA LEU A 102 -5.20 -6.96 0.87
C LEU A 102 -5.19 -5.50 0.42
N VAL A 103 -5.31 -5.25 -0.87
CA VAL A 103 -5.64 -3.93 -1.40
C VAL A 103 -7.16 -3.84 -1.48
N ASN A 104 -7.77 -2.90 -0.74
CA ASN A 104 -9.22 -2.71 -0.70
C ASN A 104 -9.71 -1.72 -1.78
N ASP A 105 -11.04 -1.54 -1.85
CA ASP A 105 -11.69 -0.58 -2.77
C ASP A 105 -11.55 0.88 -2.33
N GLU A 106 -11.10 1.12 -1.09
CA GLU A 106 -10.84 2.47 -0.54
C GLU A 106 -9.41 2.93 -0.81
N GLN A 107 -8.70 2.26 -1.72
CA GLN A 107 -7.30 2.56 -2.08
C GLN A 107 -6.33 2.37 -0.90
N GLN A 108 -6.58 1.38 -0.04
CA GLN A 108 -5.74 1.09 1.10
C GLN A 108 -5.10 -0.28 0.97
N LEU A 109 -3.84 -0.39 1.35
CA LEU A 109 -3.19 -1.66 1.60
C LEU A 109 -3.35 -1.98 3.08
N MET A 110 -4.07 -3.07 3.35
CA MET A 110 -4.33 -3.55 4.70
C MET A 110 -3.63 -4.88 4.96
N TYR A 111 -3.35 -5.18 6.21
CA TYR A 111 -2.90 -6.50 6.62
C TYR A 111 -3.47 -6.91 7.97
N ARG A 112 -3.53 -8.23 8.20
CA ARG A 112 -3.77 -8.83 9.52
C ARG A 112 -3.07 -10.16 9.65
N THR A 113 -2.95 -10.65 10.87
CA THR A 113 -2.30 -11.91 11.20
C THR A 113 -3.15 -12.75 12.14
N TRP A 114 -3.00 -14.08 12.09
CA TRP A 114 -3.67 -15.00 13.01
C TRP A 114 -2.81 -16.21 13.31
N PRO A 115 -2.99 -16.86 14.48
CA PRO A 115 -2.36 -18.15 14.78
C PRO A 115 -2.90 -19.22 13.84
N VAL A 116 -2.04 -20.12 13.34
CA VAL A 116 -2.45 -21.19 12.40
C VAL A 116 -3.57 -22.07 12.94
N LEU A 117 -3.56 -22.35 14.27
CA LEU A 117 -4.51 -23.24 14.91
C LEU A 117 -5.79 -22.55 15.40
N ASP A 118 -5.83 -21.21 15.35
CA ASP A 118 -6.96 -20.43 15.85
C ASP A 118 -7.19 -19.20 14.94
N PRO A 119 -7.88 -19.37 13.81
CA PRO A 119 -8.23 -18.28 12.90
C PRO A 119 -9.13 -17.22 13.54
N ASP A 120 -9.93 -17.60 14.56
CA ASP A 120 -10.84 -16.68 15.25
C ASP A 120 -10.09 -15.68 16.16
N ALA A 121 -8.81 -15.99 16.49
CA ALA A 121 -7.91 -15.08 17.19
C ALA A 121 -7.13 -14.16 16.24
N ALA A 122 -7.69 -13.82 15.09
CA ALA A 122 -7.08 -12.89 14.16
C ALA A 122 -6.99 -11.48 14.76
N SER A 123 -5.90 -10.78 14.41
CA SER A 123 -5.77 -9.36 14.74
C SER A 123 -6.81 -8.53 13.98
N ASP A 124 -7.09 -7.32 14.45
CA ASP A 124 -7.80 -6.34 13.66
C ASP A 124 -7.01 -6.00 12.38
N TRP A 125 -7.73 -5.53 11.36
CA TRP A 125 -7.10 -5.02 10.16
C TRP A 125 -6.28 -3.76 10.46
N THR A 126 -5.07 -3.74 9.97
CA THR A 126 -4.15 -2.59 10.08
C THR A 126 -3.89 -2.03 8.69
N ILE A 127 -4.11 -0.72 8.53
CA ILE A 127 -3.79 0.00 7.30
C ILE A 127 -2.28 0.20 7.27
N ALA A 128 -1.61 -0.35 6.27
CA ALA A 128 -0.17 -0.25 6.06
C ALA A 128 0.20 0.92 5.14
N ALA A 129 -0.64 1.20 4.14
CA ALA A 129 -0.46 2.33 3.23
C ALA A 129 -1.81 2.80 2.67
N ASP A 130 -1.92 4.10 2.42
CA ASP A 130 -3.04 4.74 1.75
C ASP A 130 -2.68 5.11 0.30
N GLY A 131 -3.70 5.39 -0.51
CA GLY A 131 -3.55 5.83 -1.89
C GLY A 131 -3.00 4.75 -2.83
N VAL A 132 -3.20 3.48 -2.53
CA VAL A 132 -2.81 2.33 -3.36
C VAL A 132 -3.90 2.08 -4.39
N VAL A 133 -3.69 2.52 -5.62
CA VAL A 133 -4.69 2.58 -6.68
C VAL A 133 -4.64 1.40 -7.66
N ASN A 134 -3.98 0.32 -7.30
CA ASN A 134 -3.84 -0.88 -8.14
C ASN A 134 -5.17 -1.39 -8.67
N ARG A 135 -6.23 -1.48 -7.81
CA ARG A 135 -7.56 -1.93 -8.23
C ARG A 135 -8.19 -1.02 -9.28
N ASP A 136 -8.09 0.29 -9.08
CA ASP A 136 -8.65 1.28 -10.00
C ASP A 136 -7.97 1.23 -11.37
N LEU A 137 -6.70 0.83 -11.42
CA LEU A 137 -5.92 0.68 -12.66
C LEU A 137 -6.07 -0.70 -13.28
N GLY A 138 -6.64 -1.68 -12.57
CA GLY A 138 -6.69 -3.07 -13.00
C GLY A 138 -5.32 -3.74 -13.05
N GLU A 139 -4.37 -3.28 -12.23
CA GLU A 139 -3.00 -3.79 -12.15
C GLU A 139 -2.83 -4.66 -10.89
N PRO A 140 -2.32 -5.90 -11.00
CA PRO A 140 -2.09 -6.73 -9.83
C PRO A 140 -1.04 -6.09 -8.91
N ALA A 141 -1.29 -6.14 -7.60
CA ALA A 141 -0.33 -5.69 -6.58
C ALA A 141 0.67 -6.79 -6.21
N PHE A 142 0.28 -8.06 -6.39
CA PHE A 142 1.06 -9.23 -6.02
C PHE A 142 1.04 -10.27 -7.15
N GLU A 143 2.22 -10.78 -7.53
CA GLU A 143 2.38 -11.84 -8.51
C GLU A 143 3.44 -12.84 -8.03
N LEU A 144 3.07 -14.13 -7.94
CA LEU A 144 3.99 -15.19 -7.55
C LEU A 144 4.63 -15.81 -8.78
N ASP A 145 5.93 -16.12 -8.71
CA ASP A 145 6.61 -16.84 -9.78
C ASP A 145 6.15 -18.30 -9.87
N SER A 146 6.32 -18.92 -11.02
CA SER A 146 5.92 -20.31 -11.26
C SER A 146 6.64 -21.35 -10.38
N ALA A 147 7.73 -20.96 -9.71
CA ALA A 147 8.46 -21.80 -8.77
C ALA A 147 7.91 -21.67 -7.33
N GLY A 148 6.96 -20.76 -7.08
CA GLY A 148 6.36 -20.52 -5.76
C GLY A 148 7.34 -19.93 -4.73
N ARG A 149 8.39 -19.27 -5.18
CA ARG A 149 9.49 -18.81 -4.32
C ARG A 149 9.72 -17.32 -4.30
N THR A 150 9.32 -16.64 -5.36
CA THR A 150 9.55 -15.21 -5.52
C THR A 150 8.23 -14.52 -5.77
N ILE A 151 7.90 -13.55 -4.93
CA ILE A 151 6.73 -12.71 -5.11
C ILE A 151 7.18 -11.35 -5.65
N ALA A 152 6.63 -10.94 -6.76
CA ALA A 152 6.71 -9.56 -7.24
C ALA A 152 5.62 -8.76 -6.54
N VAL A 153 5.99 -7.65 -5.95
CA VAL A 153 5.10 -6.70 -5.29
C VAL A 153 5.22 -5.38 -6.01
N SER A 154 4.09 -4.84 -6.46
CA SER A 154 4.03 -3.58 -7.20
C SER A 154 2.87 -2.73 -6.68
N PHE A 155 3.16 -1.62 -6.02
CA PHE A 155 2.17 -0.68 -5.53
C PHE A 155 2.16 0.58 -6.39
N SER A 156 1.05 0.78 -7.10
CA SER A 156 0.75 2.02 -7.80
C SER A 156 0.11 3.00 -6.82
N VAL A 157 0.80 4.11 -6.50
CA VAL A 157 0.41 5.06 -5.46
C VAL A 157 0.04 6.40 -6.09
N ASN A 158 -1.17 6.90 -5.79
CA ASN A 158 -1.64 8.19 -6.27
C ASN A 158 -2.64 8.83 -5.29
N PRO A 159 -2.40 10.04 -4.78
CA PRO A 159 -3.34 10.72 -3.88
C PRO A 159 -4.60 11.24 -4.56
N ASP A 160 -4.61 11.39 -5.88
CA ASP A 160 -5.71 11.97 -6.65
C ASP A 160 -5.72 11.42 -8.09
N LEU A 161 -6.08 10.14 -8.20
CA LEU A 161 -6.08 9.43 -9.48
C LEU A 161 -7.07 10.06 -10.49
N GLN A 162 -8.21 10.55 -10.00
CA GLN A 162 -9.27 11.10 -10.86
C GLN A 162 -8.84 12.37 -11.60
N ASN A 163 -8.14 13.28 -10.92
CA ASN A 163 -7.72 14.55 -11.51
C ASN A 163 -6.30 14.54 -12.05
N ARG A 164 -5.44 13.63 -11.53
CA ARG A 164 -4.01 13.59 -11.83
C ARG A 164 -3.48 12.17 -12.05
N PRO A 165 -3.99 11.43 -13.02
CA PRO A 165 -3.57 10.05 -13.28
C PRO A 165 -2.06 9.96 -13.59
N GLN A 166 -1.47 11.00 -14.20
CA GLN A 166 -0.03 11.07 -14.51
C GLN A 166 0.86 11.24 -13.26
N ALA A 167 0.28 11.51 -12.08
CA ALA A 167 1.03 11.63 -10.84
C ALA A 167 1.24 10.28 -10.13
N THR A 168 0.75 9.18 -10.71
CA THR A 168 0.94 7.83 -10.17
C THR A 168 2.43 7.50 -10.10
N GLN A 169 2.85 6.99 -8.95
CA GLN A 169 4.19 6.48 -8.72
C GLN A 169 4.11 4.98 -8.42
N VAL A 170 5.09 4.23 -8.92
CA VAL A 170 5.15 2.79 -8.67
C VAL A 170 6.28 2.50 -7.69
N VAL A 171 5.95 1.74 -6.65
CA VAL A 171 6.89 1.19 -5.68
C VAL A 171 6.89 -0.32 -5.85
N GLU A 172 7.98 -0.87 -6.36
CA GLU A 172 8.06 -2.28 -6.71
C GLU A 172 9.28 -2.98 -6.09
N ALA A 173 9.14 -4.26 -5.81
CA ALA A 173 10.24 -5.14 -5.44
C ALA A 173 9.94 -6.60 -5.78
N SER A 174 11.01 -7.36 -5.99
CA SER A 174 10.95 -8.82 -6.12
C SER A 174 11.51 -9.44 -4.85
N LEU A 175 10.68 -10.18 -4.11
CA LEU A 175 10.97 -10.70 -2.79
C LEU A 175 11.05 -12.22 -2.83
N THR A 176 12.15 -12.80 -2.35
CA THR A 176 12.37 -14.26 -2.40
C THR A 176 12.28 -14.88 -1.02
N GLY A 177 11.40 -15.87 -0.88
CA GLY A 177 11.27 -16.69 0.31
C GLY A 177 12.46 -17.65 0.49
N ARG A 178 13.02 -17.71 1.69
CA ARG A 178 14.19 -18.58 1.97
C ARG A 178 13.80 -20.03 2.22
N ASN A 179 12.64 -20.28 2.81
CA ASN A 179 12.24 -21.58 3.33
C ASN A 179 11.09 -22.24 2.55
N THR A 180 10.69 -21.71 1.41
CA THR A 180 9.54 -22.16 0.63
C THR A 180 9.69 -23.55 0.01
N SER A 181 10.85 -24.20 0.14
CA SER A 181 11.13 -25.52 -0.48
C SER A 181 11.07 -26.69 0.51
N PHE A 182 10.70 -26.50 1.78
CA PHE A 182 10.81 -27.53 2.81
C PHE A 182 9.52 -28.32 3.10
N GLY A 183 8.60 -28.45 2.15
CA GLY A 183 7.52 -29.43 2.22
C GLY A 183 6.55 -29.27 3.41
N TYR A 184 6.29 -28.03 3.82
CA TYR A 184 5.20 -27.78 4.75
C TYR A 184 3.85 -28.11 4.09
N PRO A 185 2.87 -28.64 4.84
CA PRO A 185 1.54 -28.89 4.32
C PRO A 185 0.92 -27.57 3.85
N VAL A 186 0.50 -27.48 2.59
CA VAL A 186 -0.13 -26.28 2.03
C VAL A 186 -1.42 -25.86 2.74
N GLN A 187 -2.01 -26.77 3.52
CA GLN A 187 -3.25 -26.54 4.27
C GLN A 187 -3.08 -25.69 5.54
N LEU A 188 -1.86 -25.29 5.91
CA LEU A 188 -1.62 -24.64 7.21
C LEU A 188 -2.35 -23.32 7.45
N CYS A 189 -2.64 -22.52 6.41
CA CYS A 189 -3.41 -21.29 6.51
C CYS A 189 -4.68 -21.33 5.63
N GLU A 190 -5.23 -22.52 5.37
CA GLU A 190 -6.38 -22.70 4.48
C GLU A 190 -7.65 -22.07 5.05
N THR A 191 -7.80 -22.15 6.38
CA THR A 191 -8.92 -21.51 7.06
C THR A 191 -8.61 -20.03 7.25
N LEU A 192 -9.41 -19.20 6.60
CA LEU A 192 -9.35 -17.76 6.75
C LEU A 192 -10.19 -17.31 7.95
N PRO A 193 -9.80 -16.21 8.64
CA PRO A 193 -10.63 -15.63 9.69
C PRO A 193 -11.95 -15.11 9.12
N ASP A 194 -13.06 -15.33 9.83
CA ASP A 194 -14.39 -14.83 9.48
C ASP A 194 -14.82 -13.73 10.47
N PRO A 195 -15.31 -12.56 10.04
CA PRO A 195 -15.37 -12.11 8.64
C PRO A 195 -13.99 -11.69 8.09
N LEU A 196 -13.82 -11.81 6.78
CA LEU A 196 -12.59 -11.38 6.13
C LEU A 196 -12.46 -9.85 6.15
N ILE A 197 -13.59 -9.14 6.26
CA ILE A 197 -13.73 -7.67 6.42
C ILE A 197 -14.79 -7.36 7.48
#